data_df3c05146c09983fced29817e8c87f1c
#
_entry.id   df3c05146c09983fced29817e8c87f1c
#
_cell.length_a   1.000
_cell.length_b   1.000
_cell.length_c   1.000
_cell.angle_alpha   90.00
_cell.angle_beta   90.00
_cell.angle_gamma   90.00
#
_symmetry.space_group_name_H-M   'P 1'
#
loop_
_entity.id
_entity.type
_entity.pdbx_description
1 polymer ?
#
loop_
_entity_poly.entity_id
_entity_poly.type
_entity_poly.pdbx_seq_one_letter_code
_entity_poly.pdbx_strand_id
1 'polypeptide(L)'
;VHLYGSAANLNAIKKIIKKNSIFLIDDCAQAHGTIDDSNTTYNKKIGSTADISCFSLYPGKNLGAYGDAGIITTNNKKFYNMIKSLRNLGSTKKFIHDHIGVNSRLDTVQAIILNKKLKYLKKLNLKRRKIANLYNKNILNNKITKLIYSKSCVYHQYVILVNEKNKFIKYLQKSKIQYGFHYPFAIHQLKVF
;
A
#
# COMPACT_ATOMS: atom_id res chain seq x y z
N VAL A 1 -6.82 -5.07 0.81
CA VAL A 1 -5.79 -4.09 1.23
C VAL A 1 -4.56 -4.85 1.69
N HIS A 2 -3.38 -4.44 1.21
CA HIS A 2 -2.07 -4.94 1.64
C HIS A 2 -1.49 -4.02 2.73
N LEU A 3 -2.11 -4.08 3.90
CA LEU A 3 -1.89 -3.12 4.97
C LEU A 3 -0.46 -3.19 5.53
N TYR A 4 0.13 -2.05 5.81
CA TYR A 4 1.50 -1.87 6.33
C TYR A 4 2.61 -2.44 5.44
N GLY A 5 2.27 -2.88 4.23
CA GLY A 5 3.20 -3.52 3.30
C GLY A 5 3.25 -5.04 3.41
N SER A 6 2.32 -5.64 4.15
CA SER A 6 2.10 -7.08 4.23
C SER A 6 1.10 -7.54 3.18
N ALA A 7 1.39 -8.62 2.47
CA ALA A 7 0.44 -9.19 1.51
C ALA A 7 -0.82 -9.71 2.23
N ALA A 8 -2.00 -9.37 1.70
CA ALA A 8 -3.24 -10.04 2.07
C ALA A 8 -3.23 -11.48 1.52
N ASN A 9 -4.01 -12.37 2.13
CA ASN A 9 -4.13 -13.75 1.64
C ASN A 9 -4.95 -13.79 0.34
N LEU A 10 -4.29 -13.46 -0.78
CA LEU A 10 -4.93 -13.42 -2.09
C LEU A 10 -5.46 -14.78 -2.53
N ASN A 11 -4.84 -15.87 -2.09
CA ASN A 11 -5.28 -17.22 -2.45
C ASN A 11 -6.67 -17.52 -1.89
N ALA A 12 -6.90 -17.19 -0.62
CA ALA A 12 -8.21 -17.34 0.00
C ALA A 12 -9.26 -16.42 -0.67
N ILE A 13 -8.90 -15.14 -0.90
CA ILE A 13 -9.78 -14.17 -1.55
C ILE A 13 -10.17 -14.66 -2.97
N LYS A 14 -9.19 -15.10 -3.78
CA LYS A 14 -9.42 -15.56 -5.15
C LYS A 14 -10.33 -16.78 -5.23
N LYS A 15 -10.29 -17.68 -4.24
CA LYS A 15 -11.24 -18.81 -4.19
C LYS A 15 -12.68 -18.33 -4.06
N ILE A 16 -12.93 -17.30 -3.25
CA ILE A 16 -14.27 -16.72 -3.02
C ILE A 16 -14.75 -15.98 -4.26
N ILE A 17 -13.93 -15.05 -4.79
CA ILE A 17 -14.34 -14.21 -5.93
C ILE A 17 -14.55 -15.02 -7.22
N LYS A 18 -13.72 -16.05 -7.46
CA LYS A 18 -13.88 -16.94 -8.62
C LYS A 18 -15.24 -17.65 -8.61
N LYS A 19 -15.68 -18.10 -7.43
CA LYS A 19 -16.98 -18.77 -7.27
C LYS A 19 -18.16 -17.84 -7.58
N ASN A 20 -18.00 -16.54 -7.40
CA ASN A 20 -19.07 -15.55 -7.48
C ASN A 20 -18.93 -14.57 -8.66
N SER A 21 -17.95 -14.77 -9.57
CA SER A 21 -17.68 -13.90 -10.73
C SER A 21 -17.48 -12.43 -10.36
N ILE A 22 -16.73 -12.17 -9.26
CA ILE A 22 -16.48 -10.84 -8.71
C ILE A 22 -15.11 -10.36 -9.15
N PHE A 23 -14.98 -9.08 -9.54
CA PHE A 23 -13.70 -8.44 -9.82
C PHE A 23 -12.95 -8.10 -8.53
N LEU A 24 -11.63 -8.22 -8.58
CA LEU A 24 -10.73 -7.87 -7.47
C LEU A 24 -10.02 -6.55 -7.74
N ILE A 25 -10.23 -5.58 -6.85
CA ILE A 25 -9.43 -4.37 -6.81
C ILE A 25 -8.51 -4.42 -5.58
N ASP A 26 -7.20 -4.39 -5.81
CA ASP A 26 -6.19 -4.37 -4.75
C ASP A 26 -5.87 -2.94 -4.33
N ASP A 27 -5.96 -2.66 -3.05
CA ASP A 27 -5.31 -1.49 -2.45
C ASP A 27 -3.86 -1.83 -2.08
N CYS A 28 -2.94 -1.35 -2.91
CA CYS A 28 -1.50 -1.54 -2.80
C CYS A 28 -0.77 -0.29 -2.27
N ALA A 29 -1.50 0.68 -1.70
CA ALA A 29 -0.97 1.99 -1.29
C ALA A 29 0.22 1.89 -0.32
N GLN A 30 0.41 0.76 0.34
CA GLN A 30 1.50 0.52 1.29
C GLN A 30 2.42 -0.65 0.89
N ALA A 31 2.21 -1.28 -0.28
CA ALA A 31 2.82 -2.56 -0.62
C ALA A 31 3.80 -2.52 -1.81
N HIS A 32 4.49 -1.40 -2.01
CA HIS A 32 5.45 -1.23 -3.10
C HIS A 32 6.61 -2.24 -3.01
N GLY A 33 6.57 -3.26 -3.87
CA GLY A 33 7.57 -4.31 -3.93
C GLY A 33 7.34 -5.50 -3.01
N THR A 34 6.17 -5.59 -2.37
CA THR A 34 5.70 -6.80 -1.69
C THR A 34 5.43 -7.89 -2.71
N ILE A 35 5.65 -9.15 -2.33
CA ILE A 35 5.41 -10.34 -3.14
C ILE A 35 4.19 -11.06 -2.58
N ASP A 36 3.35 -11.61 -3.47
CA ASP A 36 2.29 -12.54 -3.09
C ASP A 36 2.92 -13.88 -2.69
N ASP A 37 3.07 -14.09 -1.39
CA ASP A 37 3.61 -15.31 -0.80
C ASP A 37 2.53 -16.32 -0.39
N SER A 38 1.27 -16.05 -0.73
CA SER A 38 0.15 -16.99 -0.54
C SER A 38 0.15 -18.15 -1.54
N ASN A 39 0.92 -18.02 -2.64
CA ASN A 39 1.11 -19.06 -3.64
C ASN A 39 2.60 -19.40 -3.77
N THR A 40 2.98 -20.62 -3.39
CA THR A 40 4.36 -21.10 -3.42
C THR A 40 4.93 -21.29 -4.83
N THR A 41 4.07 -21.40 -5.85
CA THR A 41 4.48 -21.71 -7.22
C THR A 41 4.92 -20.48 -8.02
N TYR A 42 4.41 -19.29 -7.70
CA TYR A 42 4.70 -18.07 -8.44
C TYR A 42 4.88 -16.88 -7.49
N ASN A 43 6.10 -16.44 -7.30
CA ASN A 43 6.46 -15.22 -6.56
C ASN A 43 6.04 -13.95 -7.34
N LYS A 44 4.73 -13.76 -7.57
CA LYS A 44 4.22 -12.58 -8.26
C LYS A 44 4.26 -11.37 -7.34
N LYS A 45 4.63 -10.22 -7.86
CA LYS A 45 4.56 -8.96 -7.11
C LYS A 45 3.11 -8.55 -6.90
N ILE A 46 2.81 -8.05 -5.71
CA ILE A 46 1.55 -7.36 -5.46
C ILE A 46 1.41 -6.21 -6.47
N GLY A 47 0.21 -6.02 -7.00
CA GLY A 47 -0.05 -5.10 -8.11
C GLY A 47 -0.07 -5.75 -9.50
N SER A 48 0.20 -7.07 -9.59
CA SER A 48 0.14 -7.83 -10.85
C SER A 48 -0.83 -9.02 -10.80
N THR A 49 -1.56 -9.19 -9.72
CA THR A 49 -2.33 -10.41 -9.44
C THR A 49 -3.83 -10.20 -9.32
N ALA A 50 -4.29 -8.96 -9.17
CA ALA A 50 -5.70 -8.56 -9.20
C ALA A 50 -6.12 -8.07 -10.59
N ASP A 51 -7.42 -7.84 -10.79
CA ASP A 51 -7.95 -7.24 -12.02
C ASP A 51 -7.48 -5.79 -12.16
N ILE A 52 -7.49 -5.05 -11.06
CA ILE A 52 -6.99 -3.68 -10.94
C ILE A 52 -6.21 -3.57 -9.63
N SER A 53 -5.07 -2.87 -9.62
CA SER A 53 -4.32 -2.58 -8.40
C SER A 53 -3.97 -1.11 -8.33
N CYS A 54 -4.19 -0.49 -7.16
CA CYS A 54 -4.03 0.94 -6.93
C CYS A 54 -2.88 1.21 -5.95
N PHE A 55 -1.93 2.04 -6.37
CA PHE A 55 -0.78 2.45 -5.56
C PHE A 55 -0.84 3.94 -5.25
N SER A 56 -0.66 4.30 -3.99
CA SER A 56 -0.36 5.67 -3.60
C SER A 56 1.14 5.92 -3.73
N LEU A 57 1.50 7.03 -4.33
CA LEU A 57 2.88 7.50 -4.43
C LEU A 57 3.10 8.78 -3.62
N TYR A 58 2.24 9.03 -2.61
CA TYR A 58 2.42 10.11 -1.64
C TYR A 58 3.85 10.09 -1.06
N PRO A 59 4.48 11.23 -0.75
CA PRO A 59 5.90 11.31 -0.37
C PRO A 59 6.35 10.36 0.73
N GLY A 60 5.47 10.05 1.70
CA GLY A 60 5.76 9.12 2.81
C GLY A 60 5.74 7.63 2.44
N LYS A 61 5.34 7.25 1.22
CA LYS A 61 5.27 5.85 0.79
C LYS A 61 6.66 5.27 0.50
N ASN A 62 6.77 3.94 0.50
CA ASN A 62 8.04 3.25 0.20
C ASN A 62 8.61 3.65 -1.17
N LEU A 63 7.72 3.93 -2.14
CA LEU A 63 8.03 4.63 -3.38
C LEU A 63 7.19 5.91 -3.40
N GLY A 64 7.74 7.01 -2.94
CA GLY A 64 7.04 8.30 -2.85
C GLY A 64 7.59 9.33 -3.83
N ALA A 65 6.70 10.07 -4.47
CA ALA A 65 6.98 11.27 -5.25
C ALA A 65 7.38 12.45 -4.33
N TYR A 66 7.50 13.65 -4.86
CA TYR A 66 7.69 14.90 -4.10
C TYR A 66 6.39 15.72 -4.00
N GLY A 67 5.27 15.09 -4.22
CA GLY A 67 3.91 15.61 -4.12
C GLY A 67 2.92 14.46 -4.25
N ASP A 68 1.63 14.77 -4.39
CA ASP A 68 0.59 13.78 -4.57
C ASP A 68 0.76 13.06 -5.91
N ALA A 69 0.69 11.75 -5.88
CA ALA A 69 0.81 10.90 -7.05
C ALA A 69 0.18 9.52 -6.79
N GLY A 70 -0.22 8.85 -7.85
CA GLY A 70 -0.73 7.48 -7.82
C GLY A 70 -0.49 6.75 -9.12
N ILE A 71 -0.53 5.44 -9.05
CA ILE A 71 -0.46 4.55 -10.23
C ILE A 71 -1.53 3.48 -10.10
N ILE A 72 -2.15 3.16 -11.21
CA ILE A 72 -3.04 2.02 -11.35
C ILE A 72 -2.41 1.03 -12.32
N THR A 73 -2.42 -0.26 -11.98
CA THR A 73 -1.96 -1.34 -12.84
C THR A 73 -3.07 -2.33 -13.13
N THR A 74 -3.11 -2.85 -14.35
CA THR A 74 -4.05 -3.90 -14.78
C THR A 74 -3.46 -4.66 -15.96
N ASN A 75 -3.78 -5.95 -16.05
CA ASN A 75 -3.48 -6.79 -17.22
C ASN A 75 -4.68 -6.86 -18.20
N ASN A 76 -5.81 -6.23 -17.86
CA ASN A 76 -7.01 -6.21 -18.69
C ASN A 76 -7.05 -4.97 -19.59
N LYS A 77 -7.04 -5.17 -20.91
CA LYS A 77 -7.03 -4.07 -21.88
C LYS A 77 -8.28 -3.20 -21.82
N LYS A 78 -9.44 -3.77 -21.50
CA LYS A 78 -10.69 -3.00 -21.34
C LYS A 78 -10.58 -2.06 -20.14
N PHE A 79 -10.12 -2.55 -18.99
CA PHE A 79 -9.89 -1.70 -17.80
C PHE A 79 -8.81 -0.64 -18.06
N TYR A 80 -7.72 -1.00 -18.72
CA TYR A 80 -6.70 -0.04 -19.10
C TYR A 80 -7.27 1.13 -19.92
N ASN A 81 -8.03 0.84 -20.97
CA ASN A 81 -8.62 1.87 -21.84
C ASN A 81 -9.63 2.73 -21.06
N MET A 82 -10.48 2.13 -20.25
CA MET A 82 -11.45 2.85 -19.40
C MET A 82 -10.74 3.77 -18.41
N ILE A 83 -9.78 3.26 -17.64
CA ILE A 83 -9.03 4.04 -16.65
C ILE A 83 -8.25 5.18 -17.32
N LYS A 84 -7.64 4.92 -18.48
CA LYS A 84 -6.93 5.94 -19.27
C LYS A 84 -7.84 7.07 -19.69
N SER A 85 -9.08 6.79 -20.06
CA SER A 85 -10.10 7.77 -20.38
C SER A 85 -10.54 8.53 -19.12
N LEU A 86 -11.00 7.81 -18.09
CA LEU A 86 -11.53 8.38 -16.85
C LEU A 86 -10.56 9.36 -16.17
N ARG A 87 -9.25 9.02 -16.09
CA ARG A 87 -8.23 9.88 -15.49
C ARG A 87 -7.96 11.17 -16.27
N ASN A 88 -8.42 11.25 -17.50
CA ASN A 88 -8.22 12.39 -18.39
C ASN A 88 -9.57 12.95 -18.87
N LEU A 89 -10.44 13.31 -17.94
CA LEU A 89 -11.74 13.96 -18.19
C LEU A 89 -12.70 13.11 -19.03
N GLY A 90 -12.56 11.78 -19.03
CA GLY A 90 -13.36 10.88 -19.85
C GLY A 90 -13.00 10.89 -21.34
N SER A 91 -11.86 11.48 -21.71
CA SER A 91 -11.44 11.64 -23.11
C SER A 91 -10.95 10.34 -23.72
N THR A 92 -11.47 9.97 -24.88
CA THR A 92 -11.01 8.83 -25.70
C THR A 92 -10.14 9.28 -26.87
N LYS A 93 -10.40 10.47 -27.39
CA LYS A 93 -9.60 11.18 -28.42
C LYS A 93 -9.57 12.66 -28.08
N LYS A 94 -8.67 13.41 -28.71
CA LYS A 94 -8.59 14.86 -28.53
C LYS A 94 -9.96 15.52 -28.79
N PHE A 95 -10.48 16.22 -27.79
CA PHE A 95 -11.80 16.89 -27.77
C PHE A 95 -13.04 15.97 -27.80
N ILE A 96 -12.87 14.62 -27.68
CA ILE A 96 -13.98 13.67 -27.61
C ILE A 96 -13.99 13.03 -26.23
N HIS A 97 -15.09 13.21 -25.49
CA HIS A 97 -15.28 12.77 -24.12
C HIS A 97 -16.47 11.81 -24.07
N ASP A 98 -16.23 10.52 -24.03
CA ASP A 98 -17.27 9.48 -24.05
C ASP A 98 -17.69 9.04 -22.64
N HIS A 99 -16.97 9.49 -21.60
CA HIS A 99 -17.21 9.12 -20.21
C HIS A 99 -17.17 10.36 -19.30
N ILE A 100 -17.89 10.30 -18.19
CA ILE A 100 -17.71 11.24 -17.08
C ILE A 100 -16.41 10.87 -16.38
N GLY A 101 -15.41 11.74 -16.44
CA GLY A 101 -14.08 11.50 -15.89
C GLY A 101 -13.59 12.66 -15.02
N VAL A 102 -12.38 12.51 -14.51
CA VAL A 102 -11.73 13.49 -13.63
C VAL A 102 -10.37 13.89 -14.21
N ASN A 103 -9.85 15.04 -13.80
CA ASN A 103 -8.46 15.39 -14.04
C ASN A 103 -7.58 14.69 -12.98
N SER A 104 -7.01 13.53 -13.32
CA SER A 104 -6.12 12.76 -12.44
C SER A 104 -4.90 12.32 -13.23
N ARG A 105 -3.99 13.26 -13.45
CA ARG A 105 -2.76 13.08 -14.23
C ARG A 105 -1.55 13.11 -13.31
N LEU A 106 -0.50 12.37 -13.69
CA LEU A 106 0.79 12.43 -13.04
C LEU A 106 1.66 13.45 -13.75
N ASP A 107 2.17 14.44 -13.02
CA ASP A 107 3.09 15.43 -13.56
C ASP A 107 4.41 14.76 -13.98
N THR A 108 4.97 15.21 -15.11
CA THR A 108 6.21 14.65 -15.66
C THR A 108 7.38 14.75 -14.69
N VAL A 109 7.48 15.82 -13.92
CA VAL A 109 8.51 15.99 -12.87
C VAL A 109 8.41 14.88 -11.83
N GLN A 110 7.20 14.58 -11.34
CA GLN A 110 6.97 13.49 -10.39
C GLN A 110 7.33 12.13 -10.99
N ALA A 111 6.99 11.90 -12.27
CA ALA A 111 7.35 10.67 -12.97
C ALA A 111 8.86 10.46 -13.08
N ILE A 112 9.63 11.52 -13.38
CA ILE A 112 11.11 11.48 -13.43
C ILE A 112 11.69 11.09 -12.07
N ILE A 113 11.21 11.73 -11.00
CA ILE A 113 11.65 11.46 -9.62
C ILE A 113 11.36 10.00 -9.25
N LEU A 114 10.14 9.53 -9.54
CA LEU A 114 9.72 8.16 -9.25
C LEU A 114 10.56 7.13 -10.02
N ASN A 115 10.84 7.35 -11.29
CA ASN A 115 11.70 6.49 -12.09
C ASN A 115 13.12 6.39 -11.52
N LYS A 116 13.66 7.49 -11.01
CA LYS A 116 14.96 7.48 -10.32
C LYS A 116 14.89 6.69 -9.02
N LYS A 117 13.88 6.94 -8.18
CA LYS A 117 13.69 6.27 -6.87
C LYS A 117 13.37 4.79 -7.01
N LEU A 118 12.66 4.39 -8.05
CA LEU A 118 12.27 2.98 -8.30
C LEU A 118 13.50 2.05 -8.38
N LYS A 119 14.61 2.51 -8.94
CA LYS A 119 15.88 1.76 -9.00
C LYS A 119 16.41 1.39 -7.62
N TYR A 120 16.09 2.16 -6.59
CA TYR A 120 16.55 1.96 -5.22
C TYR A 120 15.51 1.26 -4.32
N LEU A 121 14.28 1.06 -4.79
CA LEU A 121 13.17 0.53 -3.98
C LEU A 121 13.52 -0.78 -3.29
N LYS A 122 14.10 -1.75 -4.00
CA LYS A 122 14.53 -3.05 -3.43
C LYS A 122 15.52 -2.87 -2.27
N LYS A 123 16.53 -2.01 -2.45
CA LYS A 123 17.55 -1.71 -1.43
C LYS A 123 16.92 -1.03 -0.20
N LEU A 124 16.01 -0.09 -0.41
CA LEU A 124 15.31 0.62 0.68
C LEU A 124 14.38 -0.32 1.46
N ASN A 125 13.63 -1.17 0.77
CA ASN A 125 12.79 -2.18 1.42
C ASN A 125 13.61 -3.19 2.23
N LEU A 126 14.79 -3.59 1.76
CA LEU A 126 15.70 -4.43 2.54
C LEU A 126 16.18 -3.76 3.83
N LYS A 127 16.46 -2.44 3.80
CA LYS A 127 16.80 -1.68 5.02
C LYS A 127 15.62 -1.69 6.01
N ARG A 128 14.38 -1.44 5.55
CA ARG A 128 13.17 -1.49 6.40
C ARG A 128 13.01 -2.86 7.05
N ARG A 129 13.20 -3.94 6.31
CA ARG A 129 13.14 -5.32 6.85
C ARG A 129 14.21 -5.56 7.91
N LYS A 130 15.45 -5.09 7.71
CA LYS A 130 16.50 -5.20 8.71
C LYS A 130 16.12 -4.50 10.02
N ILE A 131 15.57 -3.28 9.93
CA ILE A 131 15.11 -2.52 11.11
C ILE A 131 13.94 -3.25 11.79
N ALA A 132 12.96 -3.74 11.04
CA ALA A 132 11.85 -4.51 11.59
C ALA A 132 12.31 -5.79 12.30
N ASN A 133 13.29 -6.48 11.74
CA ASN A 133 13.89 -7.67 12.37
C ASN A 133 14.61 -7.32 13.68
N LEU A 134 15.30 -6.15 13.75
CA LEU A 134 15.90 -5.66 15.00
C LEU A 134 14.81 -5.40 16.06
N TYR A 135 13.72 -4.74 15.69
CA TYR A 135 12.59 -4.55 16.59
C TYR A 135 11.98 -5.90 17.05
N ASN A 136 11.77 -6.83 16.12
CA ASN A 136 11.24 -8.17 16.46
C ASN A 136 12.14 -8.92 17.44
N LYS A 137 13.46 -8.79 17.30
CA LYS A 137 14.45 -9.46 18.18
C LYS A 137 14.53 -8.80 19.56
N ASN A 138 14.45 -7.46 19.63
CA ASN A 138 14.78 -6.72 20.85
C ASN A 138 13.56 -6.29 21.66
N ILE A 139 12.37 -6.20 21.07
CA ILE A 139 11.14 -5.92 21.82
C ILE A 139 10.68 -7.23 22.49
N LEU A 140 11.05 -7.43 23.73
CA LEU A 140 10.75 -8.64 24.51
C LEU A 140 9.62 -8.44 25.53
N ASN A 141 9.08 -7.21 25.65
CA ASN A 141 8.03 -6.89 26.61
C ASN A 141 6.71 -7.60 26.21
N ASN A 142 6.21 -8.47 27.10
CA ASN A 142 4.99 -9.24 26.90
C ASN A 142 3.69 -8.41 26.86
N LYS A 143 3.73 -7.13 27.29
CA LYS A 143 2.63 -6.17 27.14
C LYS A 143 2.54 -5.56 25.74
N ILE A 144 3.49 -5.87 24.86
CA ILE A 144 3.54 -5.42 23.47
C ILE A 144 3.23 -6.59 22.57
N THR A 145 2.13 -6.53 21.82
CA THR A 145 1.81 -7.52 20.79
C THR A 145 2.37 -7.05 19.45
N LYS A 146 3.28 -7.84 18.89
CA LYS A 146 3.80 -7.62 17.53
C LYS A 146 2.84 -8.25 16.53
N LEU A 147 2.54 -7.52 15.43
CA LEU A 147 1.71 -8.07 14.36
C LEU A 147 2.46 -9.14 13.57
N ILE A 148 1.72 -10.14 13.11
CA ILE A 148 2.23 -11.16 12.20
C ILE A 148 2.11 -10.62 10.76
N TYR A 149 3.23 -10.53 10.08
CA TYR A 149 3.32 -10.04 8.71
C TYR A 149 3.65 -11.17 7.73
N SER A 150 3.27 -11.00 6.47
CA SER A 150 3.73 -11.87 5.39
C SER A 150 5.27 -11.89 5.30
N LYS A 151 5.85 -13.00 4.83
CA LYS A 151 7.32 -13.13 4.69
C LYS A 151 7.94 -12.07 3.79
N SER A 152 7.16 -11.58 2.83
CA SER A 152 7.57 -10.56 1.85
C SER A 152 7.29 -9.13 2.29
N CYS A 153 6.76 -8.90 3.50
CA CYS A 153 6.38 -7.58 4.00
C CYS A 153 7.49 -6.54 3.79
N VAL A 154 7.13 -5.37 3.26
CA VAL A 154 8.07 -4.26 3.00
C VAL A 154 8.08 -3.23 4.12
N TYR A 155 7.32 -3.47 5.18
CA TYR A 155 7.25 -2.63 6.38
C TYR A 155 7.13 -1.14 6.05
N HIS A 156 6.04 -0.78 5.35
CA HIS A 156 5.69 0.64 5.22
C HIS A 156 5.62 1.29 6.60
N GLN A 157 5.06 0.57 7.55
CA GLN A 157 5.07 0.90 8.98
C GLN A 157 5.38 -0.37 9.79
N TYR A 158 6.05 -0.18 10.94
CA TYR A 158 6.20 -1.20 11.96
C TYR A 158 5.18 -0.93 13.06
N VAL A 159 4.15 -1.74 13.15
CA VAL A 159 3.00 -1.53 14.04
C VAL A 159 3.04 -2.52 15.18
N ILE A 160 2.72 -2.04 16.36
CA ILE A 160 2.55 -2.83 17.59
C ILE A 160 1.20 -2.51 18.23
N LEU A 161 0.67 -3.44 18.98
CA LEU A 161 -0.52 -3.25 19.81
C LEU A 161 -0.11 -3.22 21.28
N VAL A 162 -0.69 -2.31 22.04
CA VAL A 162 -0.44 -2.14 23.48
C VAL A 162 -1.74 -1.92 24.22
N ASN A 163 -1.92 -2.58 25.37
CA ASN A 163 -3.15 -2.46 26.16
C ASN A 163 -3.20 -1.12 26.94
N GLU A 164 -2.09 -0.70 27.54
CA GLU A 164 -1.98 0.52 28.33
C GLU A 164 -1.49 1.71 27.47
N LYS A 165 -2.27 2.06 26.41
CA LYS A 165 -1.88 3.04 25.39
C LYS A 165 -1.36 4.35 25.99
N ASN A 166 -2.08 4.98 26.91
CA ASN A 166 -1.71 6.29 27.45
C ASN A 166 -0.42 6.25 28.28
N LYS A 167 -0.20 5.18 29.04
CA LYS A 167 1.02 4.98 29.82
C LYS A 167 2.22 4.77 28.90
N PHE A 168 2.04 3.99 27.84
CA PHE A 168 3.07 3.72 26.86
C PHE A 168 3.45 4.99 26.08
N ILE A 169 2.47 5.81 25.69
CA ILE A 169 2.71 7.11 25.03
C ILE A 169 3.58 8.03 25.91
N LYS A 170 3.21 8.18 27.20
CA LYS A 170 4.00 8.98 28.16
C LYS A 170 5.44 8.49 28.25
N TYR A 171 5.65 7.17 28.24
CA TYR A 171 6.99 6.58 28.23
C TYR A 171 7.78 6.93 26.97
N LEU A 172 7.16 6.77 25.78
CA LEU A 172 7.81 7.12 24.51
C LEU A 172 8.18 8.60 24.43
N GLN A 173 7.29 9.48 24.89
CA GLN A 173 7.53 10.93 24.95
C GLN A 173 8.72 11.26 25.86
N LYS A 174 8.75 10.70 27.07
CA LYS A 174 9.88 10.87 28.00
C LYS A 174 11.19 10.36 27.42
N SER A 175 11.13 9.27 26.65
CA SER A 175 12.28 8.67 25.97
C SER A 175 12.63 9.33 24.63
N LYS A 176 11.92 10.38 24.22
CA LYS A 176 12.08 11.08 22.94
C LYS A 176 11.96 10.15 21.71
N ILE A 177 11.13 9.10 21.81
CA ILE A 177 10.86 8.16 20.74
C ILE A 177 9.63 8.64 19.95
N GLN A 178 9.80 8.84 18.65
CA GLN A 178 8.71 9.25 17.76
C GLN A 178 7.76 8.08 17.50
N TYR A 179 6.48 8.37 17.44
CA TYR A 179 5.41 7.41 17.19
C TYR A 179 4.26 8.09 16.42
N GLY A 180 3.36 7.28 15.87
CA GLY A 180 2.14 7.73 15.23
C GLY A 180 1.01 6.73 15.43
N PHE A 181 -0.21 7.17 15.12
CA PHE A 181 -1.40 6.32 15.15
C PHE A 181 -1.95 6.16 13.74
N HIS A 182 -2.15 4.93 13.32
CA HIS A 182 -2.78 4.59 12.05
C HIS A 182 -3.88 3.54 12.26
N TYR A 183 -5.08 3.99 12.71
CA TYR A 183 -5.49 5.40 12.88
C TYR A 183 -6.06 5.63 14.27
N PRO A 184 -6.23 6.91 14.73
CA PRO A 184 -6.77 7.18 16.07
C PRO A 184 -8.26 6.81 16.19
N PHE A 185 -9.01 6.87 15.08
CA PHE A 185 -10.43 6.56 15.00
C PHE A 185 -10.72 5.62 13.83
N ALA A 186 -11.70 4.76 13.97
CA ALA A 186 -12.26 4.02 12.85
C ALA A 186 -13.08 4.96 11.94
N ILE A 187 -13.22 4.63 10.66
CA ILE A 187 -13.89 5.50 9.66
C ILE A 187 -15.31 5.88 10.11
N HIS A 188 -16.08 4.92 10.62
CA HIS A 188 -17.45 5.14 11.10
C HIS A 188 -17.54 6.03 12.37
N GLN A 189 -16.42 6.31 13.04
CA GLN A 189 -16.35 7.20 14.21
C GLN A 189 -16.01 8.64 13.81
N LEU A 190 -15.72 8.89 12.54
CA LEU A 190 -15.44 10.23 12.05
C LEU A 190 -16.74 11.04 11.97
N LYS A 191 -16.68 12.32 12.40
CA LYS A 191 -17.87 13.20 12.47
C LYS A 191 -18.61 13.31 11.12
N VAL A 192 -17.92 13.15 10.00
CA VAL A 192 -18.51 13.20 8.64
C VAL A 192 -19.45 12.03 8.36
N PHE A 193 -19.37 10.93 9.11
CA PHE A 193 -20.22 9.74 9.01
C PHE A 193 -21.13 9.59 10.21
#